data_c1fb4bec042f0fce3d806e2b4c7225b1
#
_entry.id   c1fb4bec042f0fce3d806e2b4c7225b1
#
_cell.length_a   1.000
_cell.length_b   1.000
_cell.length_c   1.000
_cell.angle_alpha   90.00
_cell.angle_beta   90.00
_cell.angle_gamma   90.00
#
_symmetry.space_group_name_H-M   'P 1'
#
loop_
_entity.id
_entity.type
_entity.pdbx_description
1 polymer ?
#
loop_
_entity_poly.entity_id
_entity_poly.type
_entity_poly.pdbx_seq_one_letter_code
_entity_poly.pdbx_strand_id
1 'polypeptide(L)'
;SVSNYPGMSGTGSDIVKAMRRQLEESDAEVIQGRALSVVPLGKTIGVAVGSEFYETRAVIVAAGISRRPICPGETEFLGRGVSYCATCDGMLYKGKTVAVIGDSEEARHDAQFLSDIGCKVLSFSGREKLDIRGGMKADTLVADGTEYAVDCVFILKDTLTAESLVSGIESERGIIKTDRSCKTNIKGVFAAGDCTGAPYQIAKAVGDGNIAALSACEYINTEKEI
;
A
#
# COMPACT_ATOMS: atom_id res chain seq x y z
N SER A 1 12.01 -8.64 -21.39
CA SER A 1 11.34 -7.71 -22.31
C SER A 1 9.83 -7.91 -22.25
N VAL A 2 9.07 -6.86 -22.49
CA VAL A 2 7.61 -6.89 -22.59
C VAL A 2 7.28 -6.99 -24.08
N SER A 3 6.57 -8.06 -24.46
CA SER A 3 6.20 -8.35 -25.86
C SER A 3 4.68 -8.45 -26.06
N ASN A 4 3.91 -8.32 -25.00
CA ASN A 4 2.46 -8.53 -24.98
C ASN A 4 1.67 -7.24 -24.70
N TYR A 5 2.27 -6.07 -24.90
CA TYR A 5 1.58 -4.79 -24.83
C TYR A 5 1.46 -4.19 -26.24
N PRO A 6 0.25 -4.07 -26.81
CA PRO A 6 0.07 -3.62 -28.19
C PRO A 6 0.65 -2.20 -28.41
N GLY A 7 1.39 -2.05 -29.51
CA GLY A 7 1.98 -0.78 -29.91
C GLY A 7 3.30 -0.41 -29.22
N MET A 8 3.73 -1.18 -28.22
CA MET A 8 5.02 -0.96 -27.55
C MET A 8 5.78 -2.28 -27.35
N SER A 9 7.09 -2.20 -27.52
CA SER A 9 8.02 -3.30 -27.21
C SER A 9 9.23 -2.72 -26.49
N GLY A 10 9.85 -3.51 -25.61
CA GLY A 10 11.01 -3.07 -24.84
C GLY A 10 11.05 -3.67 -23.44
N THR A 11 11.78 -3.05 -22.55
CA THR A 11 11.77 -3.42 -21.14
C THR A 11 10.58 -2.76 -20.40
N GLY A 12 10.20 -3.29 -19.25
CA GLY A 12 9.19 -2.63 -18.41
C GLY A 12 9.57 -1.18 -18.06
N SER A 13 10.87 -0.91 -17.89
CA SER A 13 11.40 0.44 -17.66
C SER A 13 11.14 1.38 -18.85
N ASP A 14 11.25 0.89 -20.08
CA ASP A 14 11.01 1.74 -21.28
C ASP A 14 9.53 2.13 -21.36
N ILE A 15 8.63 1.19 -21.06
CA ILE A 15 7.18 1.43 -21.04
C ILE A 15 6.82 2.45 -19.96
N VAL A 16 7.33 2.26 -18.73
CA VAL A 16 7.08 3.18 -17.61
C VAL A 16 7.62 4.57 -17.92
N LYS A 17 8.81 4.70 -18.52
CA LYS A 17 9.37 5.99 -18.95
C LYS A 17 8.49 6.70 -19.98
N ALA A 18 7.94 5.95 -20.95
CA ALA A 18 7.03 6.52 -21.94
C ALA A 18 5.72 7.03 -21.32
N MET A 19 5.13 6.24 -20.39
CA MET A 19 3.93 6.65 -19.64
C MET A 19 4.20 7.88 -18.77
N ARG A 20 5.36 7.92 -18.09
CA ARG A 20 5.76 9.04 -17.24
C ARG A 20 5.93 10.33 -18.06
N ARG A 21 6.57 10.26 -19.22
CA ARG A 21 6.70 11.42 -20.11
C ARG A 21 5.33 11.95 -20.53
N GLN A 22 4.38 11.08 -20.87
CA GLN A 22 3.01 11.49 -21.24
C GLN A 22 2.29 12.14 -20.05
N LEU A 23 2.53 11.66 -18.82
CA LEU A 23 2.00 12.26 -17.61
C LEU A 23 2.60 13.66 -17.36
N GLU A 24 3.91 13.82 -17.56
CA GLU A 24 4.63 15.10 -17.44
C GLU A 24 4.19 16.15 -18.47
N GLU A 25 3.69 15.71 -19.64
CA GLU A 25 3.09 16.57 -20.67
C GLU A 25 1.64 16.99 -20.34
N SER A 26 1.05 16.43 -19.27
CA SER A 26 -0.29 16.79 -18.78
C SER A 26 -0.19 17.79 -17.61
N ASP A 27 -1.30 18.44 -17.28
CA ASP A 27 -1.40 19.34 -16.11
C ASP A 27 -1.57 18.57 -14.79
N ALA A 28 -1.33 17.25 -14.76
CA ALA A 28 -1.50 16.44 -13.57
C ALA A 28 -0.33 16.63 -12.60
N GLU A 29 -0.64 16.95 -11.35
CA GLU A 29 0.33 17.03 -10.28
C GLU A 29 0.77 15.62 -9.84
N VAL A 30 2.08 15.40 -9.70
CA VAL A 30 2.66 14.16 -9.22
C VAL A 30 3.31 14.39 -7.87
N ILE A 31 2.74 13.80 -6.83
CA ILE A 31 3.28 13.86 -5.47
C ILE A 31 4.05 12.57 -5.19
N GLN A 32 5.33 12.71 -4.85
CA GLN A 32 6.16 11.59 -4.40
C GLN A 32 5.93 11.39 -2.90
N GLY A 33 5.39 10.22 -2.54
CA GLY A 33 5.11 9.92 -1.14
C GLY A 33 4.40 8.60 -0.98
N ARG A 34 4.40 8.09 0.23
CA ARG A 34 3.68 6.87 0.60
C ARG A 34 2.27 7.23 1.06
N ALA A 35 1.26 6.79 0.33
CA ALA A 35 -0.10 6.84 0.82
C ALA A 35 -0.25 5.88 2.01
N LEU A 36 -0.67 6.41 3.15
CA LEU A 36 -0.78 5.67 4.41
C LEU A 36 -2.21 5.23 4.70
N SER A 37 -3.19 6.05 4.34
CA SER A 37 -4.60 5.72 4.50
C SER A 37 -5.49 6.49 3.54
N VAL A 38 -6.61 5.86 3.22
CA VAL A 38 -7.75 6.46 2.50
C VAL A 38 -8.98 6.27 3.36
N VAL A 39 -9.61 7.35 3.80
CA VAL A 39 -10.71 7.34 4.77
C VAL A 39 -11.90 8.11 4.23
N PRO A 40 -13.09 7.49 4.13
CA PRO A 40 -14.33 8.23 3.81
C PRO A 40 -14.66 9.25 4.89
N LEU A 41 -14.93 10.51 4.48
CA LEU A 41 -15.29 11.63 5.34
C LEU A 41 -16.73 12.15 5.06
N GLY A 42 -17.62 11.28 4.65
CA GLY A 42 -18.98 11.62 4.24
C GLY A 42 -19.06 11.98 2.76
N LYS A 43 -19.07 13.28 2.41
CA LYS A 43 -19.11 13.74 1.00
C LYS A 43 -17.73 13.78 0.33
N THR A 44 -16.66 13.67 1.10
CA THR A 44 -15.28 13.71 0.64
C THR A 44 -14.51 12.50 1.14
N ILE A 45 -13.28 12.36 0.68
CA ILE A 45 -12.37 11.27 1.01
C ILE A 45 -11.05 11.89 1.42
N GLY A 46 -10.56 11.53 2.62
CA GLY A 46 -9.26 11.92 3.11
C GLY A 46 -8.19 10.92 2.66
N VAL A 47 -7.04 11.43 2.23
CA VAL A 47 -5.86 10.64 1.85
C VAL A 47 -4.67 11.15 2.63
N ALA A 48 -4.07 10.31 3.47
CA ALA A 48 -2.84 10.62 4.15
C ALA A 48 -1.63 10.17 3.33
N VAL A 49 -0.66 11.07 3.12
CA VAL A 49 0.58 10.80 2.39
C VAL A 49 1.75 11.33 3.23
N GLY A 50 2.50 10.45 3.86
CA GLY A 50 3.51 10.85 4.84
C GLY A 50 2.90 11.67 5.98
N SER A 51 3.36 12.91 6.18
CA SER A 51 2.82 13.87 7.15
C SER A 51 1.69 14.74 6.61
N GLU A 52 1.41 14.69 5.31
CA GLU A 52 0.40 15.51 4.65
C GLU A 52 -0.96 14.82 4.58
N PHE A 53 -2.02 15.61 4.56
CA PHE A 53 -3.38 15.14 4.44
C PHE A 53 -4.10 15.88 3.32
N TYR A 54 -4.65 15.12 2.38
CA TYR A 54 -5.37 15.61 1.22
C TYR A 54 -6.84 15.26 1.34
N GLU A 55 -7.71 16.19 0.98
CA GLU A 55 -9.15 15.97 0.90
C GLU A 55 -9.61 16.05 -0.56
N THR A 56 -10.34 15.05 -1.02
CA THR A 56 -10.78 14.94 -2.40
C THR A 56 -12.20 14.41 -2.51
N ARG A 57 -12.82 14.57 -3.66
CA ARG A 57 -14.16 14.03 -3.96
C ARG A 57 -14.14 12.61 -4.49
N ALA A 58 -13.03 12.20 -5.12
CA ALA A 58 -12.88 10.85 -5.64
C ALA A 58 -11.44 10.37 -5.51
N VAL A 59 -11.25 9.07 -5.32
CA VAL A 59 -9.95 8.40 -5.27
C VAL A 59 -9.96 7.18 -6.18
N ILE A 60 -8.91 6.99 -6.95
CA ILE A 60 -8.65 5.77 -7.71
C ILE A 60 -7.47 5.04 -7.07
N VAL A 61 -7.73 3.86 -6.53
CA VAL A 61 -6.69 2.98 -5.95
C VAL A 61 -6.07 2.15 -7.07
N ALA A 62 -4.79 2.39 -7.38
CA ALA A 62 -4.01 1.66 -8.37
C ALA A 62 -2.73 1.08 -7.73
N ALA A 63 -2.86 0.56 -6.51
CA ALA A 63 -1.75 0.14 -5.66
C ALA A 63 -1.09 -1.20 -6.07
N GLY A 64 -1.54 -1.81 -7.17
CA GLY A 64 -1.05 -3.12 -7.60
C GLY A 64 -1.47 -4.24 -6.65
N ILE A 65 -0.73 -5.35 -6.67
CA ILE A 65 -0.99 -6.49 -5.79
C ILE A 65 -0.02 -6.45 -4.60
N SER A 66 -0.55 -6.59 -3.41
CA SER A 66 0.28 -6.96 -2.27
C SER A 66 0.85 -8.36 -2.53
N ARG A 67 2.15 -8.48 -2.47
CA ARG A 67 2.80 -9.79 -2.50
C ARG A 67 2.35 -10.59 -1.27
N ARG A 68 2.41 -11.92 -1.38
CA ARG A 68 2.14 -12.84 -0.27
C ARG A 68 2.85 -12.36 1.00
N PRO A 69 2.32 -12.66 2.19
CA PRO A 69 3.02 -12.42 3.44
C PRO A 69 4.47 -12.90 3.32
N ILE A 70 5.42 -12.12 3.81
CA ILE A 70 6.84 -12.48 3.71
C ILE A 70 7.23 -13.58 4.68
N CYS A 71 6.42 -13.77 5.73
CA CYS A 71 6.67 -14.81 6.73
C CYS A 71 5.37 -15.29 7.40
N PRO A 72 5.38 -16.48 7.99
CA PRO A 72 4.33 -16.92 8.90
C PRO A 72 4.10 -15.92 10.03
N GLY A 73 2.87 -15.83 10.53
CA GLY A 73 2.47 -14.90 11.59
C GLY A 73 2.19 -13.47 11.15
N GLU A 74 2.68 -13.03 9.99
CA GLU A 74 2.47 -11.66 9.50
C GLU A 74 0.99 -11.27 9.48
N THR A 75 0.16 -12.04 8.79
CA THR A 75 -1.29 -11.76 8.67
C THR A 75 -2.03 -12.01 9.99
N GLU A 76 -1.61 -13.04 10.75
CA GLU A 76 -2.23 -13.40 12.01
C GLU A 76 -2.11 -12.30 13.05
N PHE A 77 -0.91 -11.69 13.16
CA PHE A 77 -0.62 -10.67 14.18
C PHE A 77 -0.73 -9.23 13.67
N LEU A 78 -1.22 -9.00 12.45
CA LEU A 78 -1.43 -7.65 11.93
C LEU A 78 -2.39 -6.86 12.84
N GLY A 79 -1.96 -5.65 13.28
CA GLY A 79 -2.66 -4.84 14.27
C GLY A 79 -2.56 -5.37 15.71
N ARG A 80 -1.89 -6.51 15.91
CA ARG A 80 -1.64 -7.12 17.22
C ARG A 80 -0.15 -7.44 17.41
N GLY A 81 0.69 -6.42 17.24
CA GLY A 81 2.15 -6.54 17.32
C GLY A 81 2.83 -6.75 15.96
N VAL A 82 2.11 -6.65 14.85
CA VAL A 82 2.64 -6.46 13.50
C VAL A 82 2.03 -5.19 12.92
N SER A 83 2.85 -4.36 12.30
CA SER A 83 2.43 -3.11 11.65
C SER A 83 3.18 -2.91 10.33
N TYR A 84 2.54 -2.18 9.39
CA TYR A 84 3.15 -1.77 8.13
C TYR A 84 3.52 -0.29 8.10
N CYS A 85 3.30 0.45 9.19
CA CYS A 85 3.52 1.90 9.25
C CYS A 85 4.24 2.28 10.54
N ALA A 86 5.53 2.61 10.45
CA ALA A 86 6.32 3.02 11.60
C ALA A 86 5.86 4.38 12.14
N THR A 87 5.56 5.33 11.28
CA THR A 87 5.12 6.69 11.67
C THR A 87 3.72 6.70 12.28
N CYS A 88 2.83 5.76 11.88
CA CYS A 88 1.48 5.66 12.45
C CYS A 88 1.50 5.07 13.87
N ASP A 89 2.21 3.94 14.04
CA ASP A 89 2.10 3.11 15.24
C ASP A 89 3.34 3.20 16.15
N GLY A 90 4.44 3.75 15.67
CA GLY A 90 5.72 3.76 16.38
C GLY A 90 5.63 4.35 17.79
N MET A 91 4.87 5.42 17.99
CA MET A 91 4.70 6.05 19.29
C MET A 91 4.10 5.12 20.37
N LEU A 92 3.32 4.09 19.97
CA LEU A 92 2.77 3.08 20.88
C LEU A 92 3.86 2.18 21.47
N TYR A 93 5.02 2.15 20.83
CA TYR A 93 6.16 1.28 21.17
C TYR A 93 7.37 2.06 21.70
N LYS A 94 7.22 3.34 22.02
CA LYS A 94 8.29 4.13 22.65
C LYS A 94 8.85 3.42 23.89
N GLY A 95 10.18 3.30 23.93
CA GLY A 95 10.91 2.60 25.02
C GLY A 95 10.90 1.07 24.94
N LYS A 96 10.29 0.50 23.89
CA LYS A 96 10.16 -0.94 23.70
C LYS A 96 11.12 -1.46 22.64
N THR A 97 11.25 -2.78 22.53
CA THR A 97 12.03 -3.44 21.49
C THR A 97 11.15 -3.73 20.28
N VAL A 98 11.55 -3.24 19.11
CA VAL A 98 10.83 -3.44 17.86
C VAL A 98 11.73 -4.04 16.80
N ALA A 99 11.19 -4.93 15.97
CA ALA A 99 11.87 -5.39 14.77
C ALA A 99 11.40 -4.57 13.57
N VAL A 100 12.31 -4.25 12.67
CA VAL A 100 12.03 -3.64 11.37
C VAL A 100 12.49 -4.60 10.29
N ILE A 101 11.58 -4.98 9.41
CA ILE A 101 11.85 -5.87 8.28
C ILE A 101 11.70 -5.09 6.98
N GLY A 102 12.80 -4.89 6.26
CA GLY A 102 12.88 -4.16 4.99
C GLY A 102 14.31 -3.70 4.72
N ASP A 103 14.67 -3.58 3.44
CA ASP A 103 16.01 -3.16 2.98
C ASP A 103 16.00 -1.92 2.08
N SER A 104 14.82 -1.29 1.88
CA SER A 104 14.68 -0.04 1.15
C SER A 104 15.25 1.16 1.93
N GLU A 105 15.46 2.27 1.24
CA GLU A 105 15.88 3.53 1.87
C GLU A 105 14.81 4.03 2.85
N GLU A 106 13.52 3.89 2.49
CA GLU A 106 12.39 4.22 3.36
C GLU A 106 12.38 3.36 4.63
N ALA A 107 12.65 2.05 4.52
CA ALA A 107 12.73 1.17 5.68
C ALA A 107 13.85 1.60 6.65
N ARG A 108 14.99 2.06 6.11
CA ARG A 108 16.09 2.60 6.93
C ARG A 108 15.70 3.91 7.61
N HIS A 109 15.02 4.81 6.89
CA HIS A 109 14.52 6.05 7.45
C HIS A 109 13.48 5.81 8.57
N ASP A 110 12.56 4.90 8.36
CA ASP A 110 11.55 4.52 9.35
C ASP A 110 12.19 3.83 10.57
N ALA A 111 13.23 3.00 10.38
CA ALA A 111 14.01 2.42 11.48
C ALA A 111 14.72 3.51 12.31
N GLN A 112 15.27 4.53 11.65
CA GLN A 112 15.87 5.68 12.32
C GLN A 112 14.82 6.46 13.10
N PHE A 113 13.66 6.74 12.52
CA PHE A 113 12.55 7.39 13.21
C PHE A 113 12.16 6.63 14.48
N LEU A 114 12.01 5.29 14.41
CA LEU A 114 11.69 4.47 15.59
C LEU A 114 12.79 4.56 16.66
N SER A 115 14.06 4.60 16.26
CA SER A 115 15.17 4.81 17.18
C SER A 115 15.13 6.18 17.84
N ASP A 116 14.83 7.23 17.07
CA ASP A 116 14.78 8.63 17.55
C ASP A 116 13.66 8.86 18.58
N ILE A 117 12.53 8.16 18.43
CA ILE A 117 11.45 8.19 19.45
C ILE A 117 11.75 7.32 20.67
N GLY A 118 12.91 6.62 20.70
CA GLY A 118 13.40 5.86 21.84
C GLY A 118 13.09 4.36 21.82
N CYS A 119 12.73 3.77 20.68
CA CYS A 119 12.64 2.31 20.56
C CYS A 119 14.03 1.67 20.45
N LYS A 120 14.16 0.44 20.97
CA LYS A 120 15.31 -0.42 20.63
C LYS A 120 14.97 -1.15 19.33
N VAL A 121 15.65 -0.77 18.23
CA VAL A 121 15.36 -1.29 16.90
C VAL A 121 16.27 -2.44 16.54
N LEU A 122 15.68 -3.54 16.05
CA LEU A 122 16.34 -4.70 15.45
C LEU A 122 15.98 -4.70 13.97
N SER A 123 16.97 -4.55 13.08
CA SER A 123 16.74 -4.44 11.64
C SER A 123 17.05 -5.76 10.93
N PHE A 124 16.15 -6.16 10.01
CA PHE A 124 16.23 -7.35 9.18
C PHE A 124 15.95 -6.97 7.73
N SER A 125 16.65 -7.62 6.79
CA SER A 125 16.51 -7.31 5.36
C SER A 125 15.22 -7.88 4.74
N GLY A 126 14.61 -8.87 5.38
CA GLY A 126 13.49 -9.65 4.82
C GLY A 126 13.93 -10.81 3.92
N ARG A 127 15.25 -11.08 3.84
CA ARG A 127 15.81 -12.23 3.11
C ARG A 127 16.03 -13.42 4.02
N GLU A 128 16.05 -13.19 5.32
CA GLU A 128 16.15 -14.19 6.36
C GLU A 128 14.90 -15.10 6.34
N LYS A 129 15.05 -16.32 6.81
CA LYS A 129 13.90 -17.19 7.06
C LYS A 129 13.20 -16.71 8.32
N LEU A 130 12.15 -15.92 8.12
CA LEU A 130 11.41 -15.23 9.17
C LEU A 130 10.18 -16.04 9.61
N ASP A 131 9.84 -15.94 10.90
CA ASP A 131 8.61 -16.48 11.49
C ASP A 131 8.22 -15.60 12.70
N ILE A 132 7.00 -15.08 12.69
CA ILE A 132 6.49 -14.22 13.78
C ILE A 132 5.61 -15.09 14.67
N ARG A 133 5.89 -15.09 15.96
CA ARG A 133 5.20 -15.89 16.96
C ARG A 133 4.68 -15.02 18.10
N GLY A 134 3.71 -15.57 18.81
CA GLY A 134 3.13 -14.94 20.00
C GLY A 134 1.87 -15.65 20.45
N GLY A 135 1.26 -15.11 21.49
CA GLY A 135 -0.05 -15.54 21.97
C GLY A 135 -1.17 -14.63 21.47
N MET A 136 -1.68 -13.76 22.32
CA MET A 136 -2.70 -12.76 21.94
C MET A 136 -2.16 -11.66 21.01
N LYS A 137 -0.87 -11.40 21.06
CA LYS A 137 -0.12 -10.47 20.19
C LYS A 137 1.23 -11.08 19.80
N ALA A 138 1.88 -10.56 18.76
CA ALA A 138 3.25 -10.91 18.45
C ALA A 138 4.18 -10.48 19.61
N ASP A 139 5.08 -11.38 20.01
CA ASP A 139 6.08 -11.15 21.06
C ASP A 139 7.47 -11.70 20.70
N THR A 140 7.55 -12.49 19.64
CA THR A 140 8.79 -13.15 19.21
C THR A 140 8.92 -13.08 17.69
N LEU A 141 10.08 -12.63 17.19
CA LEU A 141 10.51 -12.80 15.81
C LEU A 141 11.61 -13.86 15.77
N VAL A 142 11.42 -14.88 14.94
CA VAL A 142 12.48 -15.84 14.61
C VAL A 142 13.11 -15.45 13.28
N ALA A 143 14.41 -15.28 13.23
CA ALA A 143 15.17 -15.01 12.02
C ALA A 143 16.34 -16.00 11.92
N ASP A 144 16.35 -16.79 10.85
CA ASP A 144 17.34 -17.86 10.61
C ASP A 144 17.55 -18.80 11.82
N GLY A 145 16.44 -19.10 12.52
CA GLY A 145 16.43 -19.98 13.69
C GLY A 145 16.81 -19.31 15.02
N THR A 146 17.17 -18.03 15.01
CA THR A 146 17.43 -17.26 16.23
C THR A 146 16.17 -16.52 16.66
N GLU A 147 15.80 -16.64 17.94
CA GLU A 147 14.62 -15.97 18.52
C GLU A 147 14.99 -14.61 19.09
N TYR A 148 14.18 -13.62 18.76
CA TYR A 148 14.28 -12.24 19.24
C TYR A 148 12.98 -11.85 19.92
N ALA A 149 13.05 -11.50 21.21
CA ALA A 149 11.91 -10.96 21.93
C ALA A 149 11.62 -9.53 21.42
N VAL A 150 10.39 -9.29 20.97
CA VAL A 150 9.96 -8.01 20.39
C VAL A 150 8.58 -7.62 20.92
N ASP A 151 8.33 -6.33 20.99
CA ASP A 151 6.99 -5.80 21.31
C ASP A 151 6.18 -5.54 20.03
N CYS A 152 6.86 -5.31 18.90
CA CYS A 152 6.27 -5.13 17.59
C CYS A 152 7.23 -5.52 16.47
N VAL A 153 6.68 -5.99 15.36
CA VAL A 153 7.38 -6.21 14.10
C VAL A 153 6.82 -5.24 13.06
N PHE A 154 7.63 -4.29 12.64
CA PHE A 154 7.31 -3.39 11.54
C PHE A 154 7.79 -4.01 10.23
N ILE A 155 6.85 -4.35 9.34
CA ILE A 155 7.16 -4.91 8.03
C ILE A 155 7.01 -3.79 7.01
N LEU A 156 8.13 -3.16 6.67
CA LEU A 156 8.19 -2.00 5.80
C LEU A 156 8.36 -2.45 4.36
N LYS A 157 7.25 -2.88 3.80
CA LYS A 157 7.14 -3.27 2.39
C LYS A 157 6.99 -2.04 1.51
N ASP A 158 7.45 -2.13 0.28
CA ASP A 158 7.27 -1.08 -0.73
C ASP A 158 5.79 -0.87 -1.14
N THR A 159 4.91 -1.81 -0.80
CA THR A 159 3.47 -1.74 -1.11
C THR A 159 2.60 -2.11 0.09
N LEU A 160 1.71 -1.20 0.49
CA LEU A 160 0.60 -1.49 1.40
C LEU A 160 -0.42 -2.39 0.69
N THR A 161 -1.09 -3.27 1.43
CA THR A 161 -2.25 -3.98 0.88
C THR A 161 -3.38 -2.97 0.65
N ALA A 162 -4.19 -3.19 -0.37
CA ALA A 162 -5.35 -2.34 -0.62
C ALA A 162 -6.30 -2.30 0.59
N GLU A 163 -6.41 -3.41 1.32
CA GLU A 163 -7.21 -3.51 2.55
C GLU A 163 -6.67 -2.64 3.68
N SER A 164 -5.35 -2.57 3.82
CA SER A 164 -4.73 -1.72 4.83
C SER A 164 -4.72 -0.24 4.45
N LEU A 165 -4.77 0.06 3.14
CA LEU A 165 -4.78 1.41 2.62
C LEU A 165 -6.16 2.07 2.74
N VAL A 166 -7.25 1.33 2.47
CA VAL A 166 -8.60 1.90 2.36
C VAL A 166 -9.51 1.32 3.44
N SER A 167 -9.87 2.14 4.40
CA SER A 167 -10.74 1.72 5.51
C SER A 167 -12.14 1.30 5.02
N GLY A 168 -12.54 0.08 5.35
CA GLY A 168 -13.87 -0.46 5.02
C GLY A 168 -14.03 -0.94 3.59
N ILE A 169 -12.95 -1.07 2.82
CA ILE A 169 -13.03 -1.60 1.45
C ILE A 169 -13.33 -3.10 1.44
N GLU A 170 -14.25 -3.52 0.57
CA GLU A 170 -14.50 -4.93 0.34
C GLU A 170 -13.42 -5.54 -0.54
N SER A 171 -12.82 -6.61 -0.02
CA SER A 171 -11.80 -7.37 -0.73
C SER A 171 -11.99 -8.87 -0.52
N GLU A 172 -11.37 -9.64 -1.37
CA GLU A 172 -11.29 -11.09 -1.23
C GLU A 172 -9.87 -11.54 -1.59
N ARG A 173 -9.17 -12.15 -0.63
CA ARG A 173 -7.78 -12.61 -0.79
C ARG A 173 -6.81 -11.49 -1.22
N GLY A 174 -7.02 -10.26 -0.71
CA GLY A 174 -6.21 -9.09 -1.05
C GLY A 174 -6.55 -8.42 -2.38
N ILE A 175 -7.66 -8.82 -3.01
CA ILE A 175 -8.17 -8.27 -4.27
C ILE A 175 -9.38 -7.40 -3.97
N ILE A 176 -9.34 -6.13 -4.35
CA ILE A 176 -10.46 -5.20 -4.18
C ILE A 176 -11.61 -5.63 -5.08
N LYS A 177 -12.82 -5.76 -4.50
CA LYS A 177 -14.03 -5.99 -5.28
C LYS A 177 -14.47 -4.72 -5.98
N THR A 178 -14.67 -4.81 -7.30
CA THR A 178 -15.19 -3.71 -8.12
C THR A 178 -16.29 -4.20 -9.05
N ASP A 179 -17.15 -3.28 -9.47
CA ASP A 179 -18.04 -3.49 -10.60
C ASP A 179 -17.32 -3.26 -11.95
N ARG A 180 -18.08 -3.36 -13.06
CA ARG A 180 -17.53 -3.13 -14.41
C ARG A 180 -17.09 -1.69 -14.67
N SER A 181 -17.51 -0.75 -13.85
CA SER A 181 -17.14 0.65 -13.88
C SER A 181 -15.99 0.98 -12.92
N CYS A 182 -15.30 -0.04 -12.41
CA CYS A 182 -14.22 0.06 -11.41
C CYS A 182 -14.67 0.71 -10.08
N LYS A 183 -15.99 0.78 -9.79
CA LYS A 183 -16.53 1.28 -8.52
C LYS A 183 -16.36 0.24 -7.43
N THR A 184 -15.94 0.67 -6.26
CA THR A 184 -15.87 -0.17 -5.04
C THR A 184 -17.18 -0.08 -4.24
N ASN A 185 -17.25 -0.76 -3.10
CA ASN A 185 -18.34 -0.60 -2.14
C ASN A 185 -18.35 0.79 -1.45
N ILE A 186 -17.28 1.57 -1.57
CA ILE A 186 -17.15 2.90 -0.97
C ILE A 186 -17.45 3.96 -2.01
N LYS A 187 -18.44 4.82 -1.75
CA LYS A 187 -18.84 5.91 -2.65
C LYS A 187 -17.67 6.87 -2.90
N GLY A 188 -17.37 7.15 -4.17
CA GLY A 188 -16.25 7.99 -4.59
C GLY A 188 -14.88 7.29 -4.60
N VAL A 189 -14.78 6.02 -4.16
CA VAL A 189 -13.57 5.22 -4.25
C VAL A 189 -13.68 4.22 -5.39
N PHE A 190 -12.72 4.25 -6.28
CA PHE A 190 -12.56 3.38 -7.45
C PHE A 190 -11.27 2.57 -7.30
N ALA A 191 -11.16 1.43 -7.97
CA ALA A 191 -9.91 0.66 -8.01
C ALA A 191 -9.62 0.14 -9.40
N ALA A 192 -8.35 0.11 -9.79
CA ALA A 192 -7.90 -0.23 -11.14
C ALA A 192 -6.59 -1.02 -11.11
N GLY A 193 -6.37 -1.82 -12.14
CA GLY A 193 -5.15 -2.60 -12.32
C GLY A 193 -5.09 -3.86 -11.47
N ASP A 194 -3.89 -4.28 -11.12
CA ASP A 194 -3.64 -5.58 -10.50
C ASP A 194 -4.33 -5.75 -9.14
N CYS A 195 -4.57 -4.66 -8.41
CA CYS A 195 -5.29 -4.71 -7.13
C CYS A 195 -6.77 -5.16 -7.27
N THR A 196 -7.31 -5.19 -8.49
CA THR A 196 -8.67 -5.69 -8.80
C THR A 196 -8.67 -7.12 -9.36
N GLY A 197 -7.52 -7.80 -9.36
CA GLY A 197 -7.38 -9.21 -9.75
C GLY A 197 -6.84 -9.44 -11.16
N ALA A 198 -6.75 -10.73 -11.51
CA ALA A 198 -6.25 -11.18 -12.81
C ALA A 198 -7.15 -10.76 -13.99
N PRO A 199 -6.56 -10.71 -15.22
CA PRO A 199 -5.17 -11.05 -15.55
C PRO A 199 -4.20 -9.92 -15.20
N TYR A 200 -3.03 -10.28 -14.67
CA TYR A 200 -1.98 -9.33 -14.28
C TYR A 200 -1.17 -8.88 -15.52
N GLN A 201 -1.78 -8.00 -16.30
CA GLN A 201 -1.27 -7.54 -17.59
C GLN A 201 -1.30 -6.02 -17.68
N ILE A 202 -0.28 -5.43 -18.29
CA ILE A 202 -0.19 -3.97 -18.52
C ILE A 202 -1.44 -3.46 -19.25
N ALA A 203 -1.87 -4.17 -20.29
CA ALA A 203 -3.05 -3.79 -21.07
C ALA A 203 -4.34 -3.74 -20.23
N LYS A 204 -4.51 -4.71 -19.31
CA LYS A 204 -5.64 -4.72 -18.36
C LYS A 204 -5.54 -3.53 -17.40
N ALA A 205 -4.37 -3.30 -16.80
CA ALA A 205 -4.16 -2.22 -15.86
C ALA A 205 -4.43 -0.84 -16.48
N VAL A 206 -3.99 -0.62 -17.72
CA VAL A 206 -4.26 0.61 -18.49
C VAL A 206 -5.75 0.74 -18.82
N GLY A 207 -6.39 -0.35 -19.25
CA GLY A 207 -7.84 -0.37 -19.53
C GLY A 207 -8.68 -0.06 -18.31
N ASP A 208 -8.39 -0.71 -17.19
CA ASP A 208 -9.06 -0.43 -15.91
C ASP A 208 -8.87 1.02 -15.46
N GLY A 209 -7.63 1.53 -15.60
CA GLY A 209 -7.31 2.93 -15.25
C GLY A 209 -8.14 3.92 -16.05
N ASN A 210 -8.32 3.69 -17.34
CA ASN A 210 -9.19 4.51 -18.18
C ASN A 210 -10.65 4.45 -17.76
N ILE A 211 -11.18 3.25 -17.48
CA ILE A 211 -12.55 3.07 -17.01
C ILE A 211 -12.75 3.77 -15.66
N ALA A 212 -11.83 3.57 -14.71
CA ALA A 212 -11.91 4.18 -13.40
C ALA A 212 -11.87 5.71 -13.46
N ALA A 213 -11.02 6.28 -14.34
CA ALA A 213 -10.92 7.72 -14.53
C ALA A 213 -12.22 8.32 -15.07
N LEU A 214 -12.81 7.71 -16.12
CA LEU A 214 -14.09 8.16 -16.66
C LEU A 214 -15.23 8.06 -15.63
N SER A 215 -15.28 6.96 -14.87
CA SER A 215 -16.27 6.75 -13.82
C SER A 215 -16.12 7.75 -12.66
N ALA A 216 -14.88 8.09 -12.29
CA ALA A 216 -14.61 9.10 -11.28
C ALA A 216 -15.04 10.51 -11.76
N CYS A 217 -14.77 10.85 -13.02
CA CYS A 217 -15.23 12.11 -13.62
C CYS A 217 -16.75 12.21 -13.63
N GLU A 218 -17.46 11.16 -14.06
CA GLU A 218 -18.92 11.09 -14.03
C GLU A 218 -19.46 11.31 -12.61
N TYR A 219 -18.91 10.57 -11.64
CA TYR A 219 -19.27 10.71 -10.22
C TYR A 219 -19.11 12.14 -9.72
N ILE A 220 -17.96 12.78 -9.97
CA ILE A 220 -17.67 14.13 -9.53
C ILE A 220 -18.65 15.15 -10.17
N ASN A 221 -19.05 14.94 -11.41
CA ASN A 221 -19.97 15.83 -12.10
C ASN A 221 -21.41 15.68 -11.60
N THR A 222 -21.86 14.47 -11.35
CA THR A 222 -23.20 14.19 -10.80
C THR A 222 -23.38 14.74 -9.39
N GLU A 223 -22.34 14.66 -8.54
CA GLU A 223 -22.39 15.21 -7.17
C GLU A 223 -22.31 16.75 -7.11
N LYS A 224 -22.03 17.43 -8.21
CA LYS A 224 -22.11 18.92 -8.28
C LYS A 224 -23.54 19.44 -8.40
N GLU A 225 -24.48 18.59 -8.79
CA GLU A 225 -25.87 18.96 -9.06
C GLU A 225 -26.79 18.77 -7.83
N ILE A 226 -26.21 18.29 -6.69
CA ILE A 226 -26.92 18.09 -5.42
C ILE A 226 -26.30 19.00 -4.33
#